data_7c54c03d39ee4f18ae559f17a766c617
#
_entry.id   7c54c03d39ee4f18ae559f17a766c617
#
_cell.length_a   1.000
_cell.length_b   1.000
_cell.length_c   1.000
_cell.angle_alpha   90.00
_cell.angle_beta   90.00
_cell.angle_gamma   90.00
#
_symmetry.space_group_name_H-M   'P 1'
#
loop_
_entity.id
_entity.type
_entity.pdbx_description
1 polymer ?
#
loop_
_entity_poly.entity_id
_entity_poly.type
_entity_poly.pdbx_seq_one_letter_code
_entity_poly.pdbx_strand_id
1 'polypeptide(L)'
;MNKADLVASIAEKAKMTKKDAEKALSAVLGGISAALAKGDKVQLVGFGTFEVRKRAARKGRNPQTKAEIKIPATKVPVFRAGKALKESVAKTKK
;
A
#
# COMPACT_ATOMS: atom_id res chain seq x y z
N MET A 1 -3.68 -1.54 15.01
CA MET A 1 -2.22 -1.45 14.87
C MET A 1 -1.86 -0.22 14.06
N ASN A 2 -0.97 0.58 14.58
CA ASN A 2 -0.47 1.74 13.85
C ASN A 2 1.01 1.54 13.50
N LYS A 3 1.65 2.57 12.94
CA LYS A 3 3.05 2.44 12.52
C LYS A 3 3.96 2.10 13.71
N ALA A 4 3.74 2.74 14.85
CA ALA A 4 4.56 2.48 16.04
C ALA A 4 4.45 1.04 16.50
N ASP A 5 3.23 0.50 16.50
CA ASP A 5 3.00 -0.89 16.88
C ASP A 5 3.68 -1.84 15.89
N LEU A 6 3.63 -1.50 14.61
CA LEU A 6 4.29 -2.32 13.59
C LEU A 6 5.81 -2.29 13.76
N VAL A 7 6.38 -1.13 14.06
CA VAL A 7 7.82 -1.01 14.33
C VAL A 7 8.23 -1.90 15.49
N ALA A 8 7.46 -1.87 16.56
CA ALA A 8 7.74 -2.70 17.73
C ALA A 8 7.70 -4.20 17.38
N SER A 9 6.72 -4.60 16.58
CA SER A 9 6.60 -5.98 16.13
C SER A 9 7.79 -6.40 15.26
N ILE A 10 8.21 -5.53 14.36
CA ILE A 10 9.37 -5.79 13.50
C ILE A 10 10.63 -5.94 14.34
N ALA A 11 10.83 -5.04 15.30
CA ALA A 11 11.99 -5.06 16.16
C ALA A 11 12.09 -6.39 16.91
N GLU A 12 10.97 -6.87 17.41
CA GLU A 12 10.92 -8.14 18.12
C GLU A 12 11.19 -9.33 17.20
N LYS A 13 10.53 -9.37 16.07
CA LYS A 13 10.66 -10.49 15.13
C LYS A 13 12.03 -10.56 14.47
N ALA A 14 12.59 -9.42 14.14
CA ALA A 14 13.90 -9.35 13.48
C ALA A 14 15.06 -9.24 14.46
N LYS A 15 14.75 -9.18 15.75
CA LYS A 15 15.76 -9.06 16.81
C LYS A 15 16.65 -7.85 16.61
N MET A 16 16.01 -6.71 16.41
CA MET A 16 16.70 -5.44 16.22
C MET A 16 16.11 -4.37 17.12
N THR A 17 16.78 -3.24 17.23
CA THR A 17 16.26 -2.14 18.02
C THR A 17 15.07 -1.52 17.33
N LYS A 18 14.22 -0.82 18.09
CA LYS A 18 13.08 -0.10 17.49
C LYS A 18 13.56 0.95 16.51
N LYS A 19 14.67 1.61 16.79
CA LYS A 19 15.25 2.60 15.90
C LYS A 19 15.62 2.00 14.55
N ASP A 20 16.29 0.85 14.57
CA ASP A 20 16.67 0.16 13.34
C ASP A 20 15.43 -0.36 12.60
N ALA A 21 14.45 -0.87 13.34
CA ALA A 21 13.20 -1.35 12.74
C ALA A 21 12.46 -0.22 12.05
N GLU A 22 12.44 0.97 12.66
CA GLU A 22 11.82 2.15 12.06
C GLU A 22 12.52 2.54 10.77
N LYS A 23 13.84 2.56 10.78
CA LYS A 23 14.62 2.86 9.58
C LYS A 23 14.35 1.83 8.47
N ALA A 24 14.32 0.56 8.83
CA ALA A 24 14.06 -0.51 7.87
C ALA A 24 12.67 -0.37 7.27
N LEU A 25 11.67 -0.12 8.10
CA LEU A 25 10.30 0.06 7.62
C LEU A 25 10.18 1.27 6.69
N SER A 26 10.79 2.39 7.10
CA SER A 26 10.78 3.60 6.27
C SER A 26 11.46 3.37 4.92
N ALA A 27 12.57 2.63 4.92
CA ALA A 27 13.26 2.29 3.68
C ALA A 27 12.39 1.42 2.77
N VAL A 28 11.69 0.44 3.33
CA VAL A 28 10.78 -0.41 2.57
C VAL A 28 9.65 0.41 1.96
N LEU A 29 9.01 1.24 2.77
CA LEU A 29 7.90 2.06 2.29
C LEU A 29 8.36 3.07 1.24
N GLY A 30 9.52 3.68 1.46
CA GLY A 30 10.09 4.62 0.50
C GLY A 30 10.46 3.95 -0.81
N GLY A 31 11.01 2.74 -0.74
CA GLY A 31 11.35 1.97 -1.94
C GLY A 31 10.13 1.60 -2.75
N ILE A 32 9.08 1.14 -2.08
CA ILE A 32 7.81 0.80 -2.73
C ILE A 32 7.20 2.04 -3.37
N SER A 33 7.15 3.14 -2.63
CA SER A 33 6.60 4.41 -3.13
C SER A 33 7.35 4.90 -4.36
N ALA A 34 8.69 4.84 -4.33
CA ALA A 34 9.50 5.28 -5.45
C ALA A 34 9.28 4.42 -6.69
N ALA A 35 9.18 3.11 -6.51
CA ALA A 35 8.91 2.19 -7.62
C ALA A 35 7.55 2.47 -8.25
N LEU A 36 6.53 2.65 -7.42
CA LEU A 36 5.18 2.94 -7.91
C LEU A 36 5.10 4.29 -8.61
N ALA A 37 5.86 5.28 -8.12
CA ALA A 37 5.91 6.58 -8.77
C ALA A 37 6.48 6.50 -10.18
N LYS A 38 7.38 5.54 -10.42
CA LYS A 38 7.92 5.29 -11.76
C LYS A 38 6.99 4.43 -12.62
N GLY A 39 5.93 3.91 -12.03
CA GLY A 39 5.02 3.01 -12.72
C GLY A 39 5.43 1.54 -12.66
N ASP A 40 6.42 1.22 -11.84
CA ASP A 40 6.87 -0.15 -11.69
C ASP A 40 5.97 -0.91 -10.72
N LYS A 41 5.89 -2.21 -10.95
CA LYS A 41 5.18 -3.12 -10.08
C LYS A 41 6.15 -3.66 -9.02
N VAL A 42 5.69 -3.75 -7.78
CA VAL A 42 6.49 -4.35 -6.70
C VAL A 42 5.80 -5.65 -6.29
N GLN A 43 6.41 -6.77 -6.62
CA GLN A 43 5.86 -8.08 -6.31
C GLN A 43 6.61 -8.69 -5.13
N LEU A 44 5.87 -8.98 -4.05
CA LEU A 44 6.42 -9.62 -2.86
C LEU A 44 5.85 -11.04 -2.79
N VAL A 45 6.64 -11.99 -3.21
CA VAL A 45 6.23 -13.40 -3.26
C VAL A 45 5.76 -13.85 -1.89
N GLY A 46 4.59 -14.46 -1.82
CA GLY A 46 4.01 -14.93 -0.57
C GLY A 46 3.26 -13.87 0.21
N PHE A 47 3.29 -12.62 -0.22
CA PHE A 47 2.60 -11.54 0.48
C PHE A 47 1.58 -10.84 -0.41
N GLY A 48 2.03 -10.27 -1.51
CA GLY A 48 1.14 -9.55 -2.42
C GLY A 48 1.91 -8.73 -3.42
N THR A 49 1.18 -7.96 -4.20
CA THR A 49 1.76 -7.15 -5.25
C THR A 49 1.23 -5.73 -5.18
N PHE A 50 2.13 -4.77 -5.21
CA PHE A 50 1.77 -3.37 -5.37
C PHE A 50 1.89 -3.03 -6.84
N GLU A 51 0.88 -2.41 -7.41
CA GLU A 51 0.90 -2.02 -8.80
C GLU A 51 0.20 -0.68 -8.99
N VAL A 52 0.41 -0.09 -10.15
CA VAL A 52 -0.20 1.19 -10.49
C VAL A 52 -1.25 0.95 -11.56
N ARG A 53 -2.43 1.50 -11.34
CA ARG A 53 -3.50 1.47 -12.33
C ARG A 53 -3.79 2.87 -12.80
N LYS A 54 -4.01 3.00 -14.09
CA LYS A 54 -4.45 4.27 -14.66
C LYS A 54 -5.95 4.35 -14.58
N ARG A 55 -6.44 5.46 -14.09
CA ARG A 55 -7.87 5.76 -14.17
C ARG A 55 -8.06 6.74 -15.30
N ALA A 56 -8.95 6.40 -16.23
CA ALA A 56 -9.27 7.29 -17.34
C ALA A 56 -9.94 8.57 -16.84
N ALA A 57 -9.75 9.63 -17.57
CA ALA A 57 -10.47 10.88 -17.30
C ALA A 57 -11.97 10.62 -17.42
N ARG A 58 -12.74 11.21 -16.52
CA ARG A 58 -14.19 11.06 -16.53
C ARG A 58 -14.84 12.32 -15.99
N LYS A 59 -16.13 12.42 -16.23
CA LYS A 59 -16.92 13.52 -15.68
C LYS A 59 -17.53 13.05 -14.36
N GLY A 60 -17.40 13.90 -13.36
CA GLY A 60 -18.05 13.68 -12.09
C GLY A 60 -19.03 14.80 -11.81
N ARG A 61 -19.68 14.72 -10.69
CA ARG A 61 -20.62 15.74 -10.26
C ARG A 61 -20.31 16.19 -8.85
N ASN A 62 -20.23 17.47 -8.65
CA ASN A 62 -20.00 18.02 -7.31
C ASN A 62 -21.30 17.84 -6.51
N PRO A 63 -21.27 17.10 -5.39
CA PRO A 63 -22.49 16.84 -4.62
C PRO A 63 -23.09 18.10 -3.97
N GLN A 64 -22.29 19.14 -3.75
CA GLN A 64 -22.78 20.38 -3.15
C GLN A 64 -23.40 21.32 -4.16
N THR A 65 -22.76 21.51 -5.29
CA THR A 65 -23.23 22.46 -6.32
C THR A 65 -23.97 21.75 -7.44
N LYS A 66 -23.85 20.45 -7.52
CA LYS A 66 -24.40 19.61 -8.59
C LYS A 66 -23.88 19.99 -9.97
N ALA A 67 -22.79 20.72 -10.01
CA ALA A 67 -22.12 21.07 -11.26
C ALA A 67 -21.28 19.90 -11.74
N GLU A 68 -21.18 19.74 -13.06
CA GLU A 68 -20.28 18.75 -13.63
C GLU A 68 -18.85 19.21 -13.45
N ILE A 69 -17.99 18.28 -13.06
CA ILE A 69 -16.57 18.52 -12.97
C ILE A 69 -15.85 17.45 -13.77
N LYS A 70 -14.72 17.84 -14.35
CA LYS A 70 -13.87 16.89 -15.05
C LYS A 70 -12.87 16.32 -14.07
N ILE A 71 -12.83 15.00 -14.00
CA ILE A 71 -11.84 14.31 -13.19
C ILE A 71 -10.76 13.87 -14.15
N PRO A 72 -9.54 14.44 -14.04
CA PRO A 72 -8.46 14.10 -14.98
C PRO A 72 -8.02 12.65 -14.81
N ALA A 73 -7.38 12.11 -15.83
CA ALA A 73 -6.77 10.80 -15.75
C ALA A 73 -5.69 10.83 -14.67
N THR A 74 -5.67 9.81 -13.82
CA THR A 74 -4.71 9.72 -12.73
C THR A 74 -4.17 8.30 -12.65
N LYS A 75 -3.04 8.17 -11.95
CA LYS A 75 -2.47 6.88 -11.62
C LYS A 75 -2.72 6.63 -10.15
N VAL A 76 -3.17 5.43 -9.83
CA VAL A 76 -3.54 5.07 -8.46
C VAL A 76 -2.76 3.82 -8.06
N PRO A 77 -2.10 3.84 -6.88
CA PRO A 77 -1.47 2.62 -6.38
C PRO A 77 -2.54 1.64 -5.88
N VAL A 78 -2.33 0.37 -6.17
CA VAL A 78 -3.26 -0.68 -5.78
C VAL A 78 -2.45 -1.83 -5.19
N PHE A 79 -2.95 -2.39 -4.09
CA PHE A 79 -2.34 -3.57 -3.49
C PHE A 79 -3.23 -4.77 -3.74
N ARG A 80 -2.64 -5.82 -4.29
CA ARG A 80 -3.33 -7.10 -4.50
C ARG A 80 -2.73 -8.12 -3.56
N ALA A 81 -3.52 -8.60 -2.62
CA ALA A 81 -3.06 -9.60 -1.67
C ALA A 81 -2.71 -10.90 -2.38
N GLY A 82 -1.59 -11.48 -1.98
CA GLY A 82 -1.20 -12.78 -2.48
C GLY A 82 -2.05 -13.89 -1.87
N LYS A 83 -1.99 -15.07 -2.49
CA LYS A 83 -2.77 -16.21 -2.03
C LYS A 83 -2.46 -16.56 -0.57
N ALA A 84 -1.18 -16.61 -0.23
CA ALA A 84 -0.76 -16.94 1.13
C ALA A 84 -1.31 -15.96 2.15
N LEU A 85 -1.27 -14.66 1.83
CA LEU A 85 -1.80 -13.64 2.73
C LEU A 85 -3.31 -13.75 2.86
N LYS A 86 -4.01 -13.98 1.75
CA LYS A 86 -5.47 -14.15 1.79
C LYS A 86 -5.86 -15.33 2.65
N GLU A 87 -5.17 -16.44 2.53
CA GLU A 87 -5.44 -17.63 3.32
C GLU A 87 -5.18 -17.39 4.79
N SER A 88 -4.08 -16.70 5.10
CA SER A 88 -3.73 -16.39 6.48
C SER A 88 -4.81 -15.54 7.15
N VAL A 89 -5.32 -14.54 6.45
CA VAL A 89 -6.39 -13.68 6.97
C VAL A 89 -7.70 -14.46 7.09
N ALA A 90 -8.01 -15.28 6.11
CA ALA A 90 -9.27 -16.06 6.11
C ALA A 90 -9.31 -17.07 7.24
N LYS A 91 -8.18 -17.64 7.64
CA LYS A 91 -8.11 -18.59 8.74
C LYS A 91 -8.22 -17.93 10.10
N THR A 92 -7.88 -16.66 10.20
CA THR A 92 -7.95 -15.93 11.44
C THR A 92 -9.37 -15.45 11.67
N LYS A 93 -10.03 -16.01 12.64
CA LYS A 93 -11.38 -15.58 12.98
C LYS A 93 -11.34 -14.43 13.98
N LYS A 94 -12.22 -13.51 13.78
CA LYS A 94 -12.36 -12.39 14.70
C LYS A 94 -13.75 -12.27 15.22
#